data_d2a19b319f97ed74ee97839503cd4820
#
_entry.id   d2a19b319f97ed74ee97839503cd4820
#
_cell.length_a   1.000
_cell.length_b   1.000
_cell.length_c   1.000
_cell.angle_alpha   90.00
_cell.angle_beta   90.00
_cell.angle_gamma   90.00
#
_symmetry.space_group_name_H-M   'P 1'
#
loop_
_entity.id
_entity.type
_entity.pdbx_description
1 polymer ?
#
loop_
_entity_poly.entity_id
_entity_poly.type
_entity_poly.pdbx_seq_one_letter_code
_entity_poly.pdbx_strand_id
1 'polypeptide(L)'
;MSLPPGFLDELRSRLSLTQVVGRKVSWDLRKSNQGKGDMWAPCPFHQEKSASFHVDDRKGFYYCFGCHAKGDVITFVKETENVGFIEAVEILAREAGMPMPQRTAGEQERADLRSGLVEVMEASVRFYRLQLAGGAGAAARDYLDRRGLDMAGRERFGIGYAPDSRTALWSHLTGAGVAPQRIVEAGLAIAPDDGGTPYDRFRGRIMFPIRDARGRCIAFGGRALDPNARAKYLNSPETPLFDKGRTLYNIGPAREAAGKGNTLLVAEGYMDVIALSEAGFAAAVAPLGTAVTEDQLRLLWRIADEPVVALDGDKAGIRAALRVVDLALPLLEAGKSLRFALLPEGRDPDDLIRAEGRSAMQRVIDRAEPMVSLLWRRETEGHVFDSPERRAALDKRLREVLRTIRDPSLRRHYGEEIARLRQDLFGRGSA
;
A
#
# COMPACT_ATOMS: atom_id res chain seq x y z
N MET A 1 -21.25 -2.02 -11.09
CA MET A 1 -21.91 -1.60 -12.36
C MET A 1 -21.57 -2.64 -13.41
N SER A 2 -22.58 -3.33 -13.93
CA SER A 2 -22.42 -4.22 -15.07
C SER A 2 -22.58 -3.36 -16.34
N LEU A 3 -21.53 -3.23 -17.12
CA LEU A 3 -21.61 -2.52 -18.41
C LEU A 3 -22.30 -3.40 -19.44
N PRO A 4 -23.17 -2.86 -20.29
CA PRO A 4 -23.82 -3.64 -21.37
C PRO A 4 -22.77 -4.30 -22.27
N PRO A 5 -23.06 -5.48 -22.85
CA PRO A 5 -22.20 -6.07 -23.85
C PRO A 5 -21.93 -5.08 -25.00
N GLY A 6 -20.68 -4.98 -25.42
CA GLY A 6 -20.24 -4.06 -26.48
C GLY A 6 -20.01 -2.60 -26.08
N PHE A 7 -20.42 -2.14 -24.89
CA PHE A 7 -20.23 -0.75 -24.49
C PHE A 7 -18.73 -0.34 -24.45
N LEU A 8 -17.88 -1.22 -23.94
CA LEU A 8 -16.44 -0.95 -23.87
C LEU A 8 -15.79 -0.94 -25.26
N ASP A 9 -16.26 -1.77 -26.17
CA ASP A 9 -15.75 -1.83 -27.56
C ASP A 9 -16.15 -0.58 -28.32
N GLU A 10 -17.40 -0.14 -28.14
CA GLU A 10 -17.88 1.12 -28.72
C GLU A 10 -17.08 2.31 -28.14
N LEU A 11 -16.85 2.34 -26.84
CA LEU A 11 -16.06 3.38 -26.18
C LEU A 11 -14.64 3.45 -26.76
N ARG A 12 -13.98 2.29 -26.89
CA ARG A 12 -12.64 2.22 -27.49
C ARG A 12 -12.62 2.67 -28.95
N SER A 13 -13.65 2.35 -29.71
CA SER A 13 -13.74 2.72 -31.15
C SER A 13 -13.95 4.23 -31.36
N ARG A 14 -14.50 4.95 -30.37
CA ARG A 14 -14.76 6.39 -30.45
C ARG A 14 -13.58 7.25 -29.96
N LEU A 15 -12.57 6.63 -29.36
CA LEU A 15 -11.43 7.32 -28.76
C LEU A 15 -10.14 6.99 -29.51
N SER A 16 -9.32 8.02 -29.74
CA SER A 16 -7.94 7.82 -30.16
C SER A 16 -7.05 7.72 -28.93
N LEU A 17 -6.34 6.61 -28.79
CA LEU A 17 -5.40 6.40 -27.68
C LEU A 17 -4.29 7.47 -27.70
N THR A 18 -3.81 7.84 -28.90
CA THR A 18 -2.79 8.90 -29.04
C THR A 18 -3.29 10.26 -28.59
N GLN A 19 -4.57 10.59 -28.77
CA GLN A 19 -5.13 11.85 -28.27
C GLN A 19 -5.25 11.84 -26.74
N VAL A 20 -5.74 10.75 -26.16
CA VAL A 20 -5.86 10.62 -24.71
C VAL A 20 -4.49 10.65 -24.03
N VAL A 21 -3.54 9.88 -24.55
CA VAL A 21 -2.15 9.83 -24.03
C VAL A 21 -1.44 11.16 -24.19
N GLY A 22 -1.61 11.83 -25.34
CA GLY A 22 -0.96 13.10 -25.67
C GLY A 22 -1.25 14.25 -24.72
N ARG A 23 -2.25 14.12 -23.83
CA ARG A 23 -2.51 15.10 -22.75
C ARG A 23 -1.54 14.96 -21.58
N LYS A 24 -0.90 13.81 -21.45
CA LYS A 24 0.01 13.49 -20.32
C LYS A 24 1.47 13.40 -20.72
N VAL A 25 1.76 13.30 -22.02
CA VAL A 25 3.12 13.14 -22.53
C VAL A 25 3.43 14.13 -23.65
N SER A 26 4.72 14.42 -23.82
CA SER A 26 5.22 15.16 -24.99
C SER A 26 5.78 14.17 -26.00
N TRP A 27 5.22 14.15 -27.22
CA TRP A 27 5.64 13.21 -28.25
C TRP A 27 7.04 13.49 -28.79
N ASP A 28 7.85 12.45 -28.92
CA ASP A 28 9.10 12.51 -29.67
C ASP A 28 8.78 12.41 -31.18
N LEU A 29 8.68 13.56 -31.84
CA LEU A 29 8.32 13.64 -33.25
C LEU A 29 9.35 13.00 -34.19
N ARG A 30 10.60 12.78 -33.73
CA ARG A 30 11.66 12.14 -34.55
C ARG A 30 11.46 10.63 -34.62
N LYS A 31 10.92 10.03 -33.55
CA LYS A 31 10.63 8.60 -33.47
C LYS A 31 9.20 8.25 -33.89
N SER A 32 8.30 9.25 -33.91
CA SER A 32 6.87 9.04 -34.12
C SER A 32 6.48 9.15 -35.60
N ASN A 33 5.46 8.37 -35.99
CA ASN A 33 4.81 8.47 -37.28
C ASN A 33 3.30 8.74 -37.09
N GLN A 34 2.95 10.02 -37.05
CA GLN A 34 1.58 10.45 -36.79
C GLN A 34 0.58 9.92 -37.82
N GLY A 35 0.97 9.84 -39.09
CA GLY A 35 0.08 9.33 -40.17
C GLY A 35 -0.23 7.84 -40.04
N LYS A 36 0.59 7.08 -39.32
CA LYS A 36 0.37 5.66 -39.01
C LYS A 36 -0.21 5.42 -37.63
N GLY A 37 -0.36 6.48 -36.80
CA GLY A 37 -0.78 6.35 -35.40
C GLY A 37 0.29 5.65 -34.53
N ASP A 38 1.56 5.70 -34.93
CA ASP A 38 2.70 5.09 -34.26
C ASP A 38 3.49 6.21 -33.54
N MET A 39 3.27 6.34 -32.23
CA MET A 39 3.75 7.48 -31.46
C MET A 39 4.67 7.04 -30.33
N TRP A 40 5.70 7.84 -30.08
CA TRP A 40 6.72 7.59 -29.04
C TRP A 40 6.85 8.78 -28.12
N ALA A 41 7.02 8.53 -26.83
CA ALA A 41 7.20 9.55 -25.80
C ALA A 41 8.06 9.03 -24.63
N PRO A 42 8.61 9.91 -23.78
CA PRO A 42 9.00 9.52 -22.43
C PRO A 42 7.80 8.94 -21.66
N CYS A 43 8.04 7.90 -20.87
CA CYS A 43 6.97 7.17 -20.21
C CYS A 43 6.32 7.99 -19.07
N PRO A 44 4.98 8.05 -18.99
CA PRO A 44 4.31 8.74 -17.91
C PRO A 44 4.26 7.94 -16.60
N PHE A 45 4.65 6.65 -16.61
CA PHE A 45 4.58 5.76 -15.46
C PHE A 45 5.91 5.64 -14.71
N HIS A 46 7.04 5.96 -15.35
CA HIS A 46 8.35 6.05 -14.71
C HIS A 46 9.14 7.24 -15.30
N GLN A 47 10.04 7.80 -14.50
CA GLN A 47 10.83 8.95 -14.94
C GLN A 47 11.94 8.52 -15.88
N GLU A 48 11.90 9.04 -17.11
CA GLU A 48 12.96 8.87 -18.09
C GLU A 48 13.06 10.08 -19.02
N LYS A 49 14.22 10.23 -19.67
CA LYS A 49 14.45 11.29 -20.67
C LYS A 49 14.32 10.78 -22.11
N SER A 50 14.41 9.47 -22.30
CA SER A 50 14.36 8.82 -23.61
C SER A 50 12.93 8.39 -23.94
N ALA A 51 12.54 8.45 -25.21
CA ALA A 51 11.24 7.96 -25.64
C ALA A 51 11.25 6.43 -25.74
N SER A 52 10.82 5.77 -24.66
CA SER A 52 10.64 4.32 -24.58
C SER A 52 9.17 3.89 -24.49
N PHE A 53 8.27 4.84 -24.35
CA PHE A 53 6.83 4.61 -24.32
C PHE A 53 6.25 4.70 -25.73
N HIS A 54 5.79 3.56 -26.21
CA HIS A 54 5.24 3.39 -27.57
C HIS A 54 3.72 3.28 -27.51
N VAL A 55 3.02 3.97 -28.40
CA VAL A 55 1.57 3.95 -28.57
C VAL A 55 1.24 3.61 -30.01
N ASP A 56 0.49 2.55 -30.23
CA ASP A 56 -0.07 2.16 -31.51
C ASP A 56 -1.58 2.42 -31.50
N ASP A 57 -1.98 3.54 -32.10
CA ASP A 57 -3.38 3.98 -32.11
C ASP A 57 -4.30 3.02 -32.88
N ARG A 58 -3.78 2.37 -33.91
CA ARG A 58 -4.55 1.44 -34.76
C ARG A 58 -4.87 0.15 -34.01
N LYS A 59 -3.94 -0.28 -33.14
CA LYS A 59 -4.15 -1.43 -32.25
C LYS A 59 -4.84 -1.06 -30.96
N GLY A 60 -4.96 0.25 -30.65
CA GLY A 60 -5.50 0.75 -29.39
C GLY A 60 -4.69 0.33 -28.15
N PHE A 61 -3.38 0.20 -28.32
CA PHE A 61 -2.50 -0.41 -27.32
C PHE A 61 -1.23 0.41 -27.11
N TYR A 62 -0.78 0.51 -25.86
CA TYR A 62 0.52 1.08 -25.52
C TYR A 62 1.42 0.07 -24.84
N TYR A 63 2.74 0.27 -25.00
CA TYR A 63 3.78 -0.51 -24.34
C TYR A 63 5.00 0.37 -24.03
N CYS A 64 5.52 0.29 -22.81
CA CYS A 64 6.76 0.92 -22.42
C CYS A 64 7.89 -0.11 -22.43
N PHE A 65 8.95 0.15 -23.21
CA PHE A 65 10.13 -0.72 -23.27
C PHE A 65 11.07 -0.54 -22.07
N GLY A 66 10.86 0.50 -21.23
CA GLY A 66 11.61 0.72 -19.99
C GLY A 66 11.02 -0.01 -18.80
N CYS A 67 9.77 0.29 -18.44
CA CYS A 67 9.10 -0.29 -17.25
C CYS A 67 8.08 -1.38 -17.57
N HIS A 68 7.92 -1.77 -18.85
CA HIS A 68 6.98 -2.79 -19.32
C HIS A 68 5.49 -2.50 -19.04
N ALA A 69 5.15 -1.26 -18.65
CA ALA A 69 3.76 -0.83 -18.54
C ALA A 69 3.06 -0.99 -19.89
N LYS A 70 1.87 -1.60 -19.89
CA LYS A 70 1.12 -1.88 -21.11
C LYS A 70 -0.38 -1.86 -20.86
N GLY A 71 -1.15 -1.56 -21.88
CA GLY A 71 -2.61 -1.58 -21.79
C GLY A 71 -3.29 -0.84 -22.92
N ASP A 72 -4.60 -0.69 -22.77
CA ASP A 72 -5.50 0.08 -23.64
C ASP A 72 -5.77 1.49 -23.04
N VAL A 73 -6.65 2.25 -23.68
CA VAL A 73 -7.05 3.60 -23.26
C VAL A 73 -7.66 3.62 -21.85
N ILE A 74 -8.42 2.58 -21.49
CA ILE A 74 -9.05 2.48 -20.17
C ILE A 74 -7.99 2.24 -19.09
N THR A 75 -7.08 1.32 -19.37
CA THR A 75 -5.93 1.04 -18.48
C THR A 75 -5.06 2.27 -18.31
N PHE A 76 -4.81 3.02 -19.39
CA PHE A 76 -4.03 4.25 -19.36
C PHE A 76 -4.65 5.28 -18.40
N VAL A 77 -5.94 5.60 -18.58
CA VAL A 77 -6.64 6.58 -17.72
C VAL A 77 -6.71 6.08 -16.28
N LYS A 78 -7.02 4.79 -16.08
CA LYS A 78 -7.05 4.19 -14.75
C LYS A 78 -5.74 4.38 -13.98
N GLU A 79 -4.63 4.18 -14.64
CA GLU A 79 -3.30 4.25 -14.01
C GLU A 79 -2.81 5.71 -13.87
N THR A 80 -3.03 6.58 -14.88
CA THR A 80 -2.54 7.96 -14.84
C THR A 80 -3.39 8.90 -13.98
N GLU A 81 -4.70 8.68 -13.92
CA GLU A 81 -5.62 9.45 -13.06
C GLU A 81 -5.79 8.83 -11.67
N ASN A 82 -5.19 7.66 -11.43
CA ASN A 82 -5.31 6.92 -10.18
C ASN A 82 -6.77 6.64 -9.77
N VAL A 83 -7.57 6.19 -10.72
CA VAL A 83 -9.01 5.96 -10.57
C VAL A 83 -9.37 4.48 -10.74
N GLY A 84 -10.57 4.10 -10.28
CA GLY A 84 -11.11 2.76 -10.51
C GLY A 84 -11.54 2.54 -11.98
N PHE A 85 -11.74 1.27 -12.37
CA PHE A 85 -12.13 0.91 -13.73
C PHE A 85 -13.40 1.66 -14.20
N ILE A 86 -14.47 1.66 -13.41
CA ILE A 86 -15.74 2.32 -13.79
C ILE A 86 -15.56 3.83 -13.94
N GLU A 87 -14.77 4.45 -13.09
CA GLU A 87 -14.52 5.88 -13.18
C GLU A 87 -13.63 6.25 -14.37
N ALA A 88 -12.62 5.43 -14.70
CA ALA A 88 -11.89 5.60 -15.96
C ALA A 88 -12.83 5.51 -17.17
N VAL A 89 -13.77 4.58 -17.14
CA VAL A 89 -14.82 4.45 -18.17
C VAL A 89 -15.74 5.68 -18.18
N GLU A 90 -16.14 6.22 -17.02
CA GLU A 90 -16.95 7.46 -16.93
C GLU A 90 -16.23 8.67 -17.52
N ILE A 91 -14.92 8.83 -17.21
CA ILE A 91 -14.08 9.90 -17.77
C ILE A 91 -14.05 9.79 -19.29
N LEU A 92 -13.74 8.61 -19.80
CA LEU A 92 -13.61 8.34 -21.23
C LEU A 92 -14.97 8.43 -21.97
N ALA A 93 -16.06 7.95 -21.37
CA ALA A 93 -17.40 8.05 -21.95
C ALA A 93 -17.84 9.51 -22.12
N ARG A 94 -17.55 10.36 -21.10
CA ARG A 94 -17.80 11.80 -21.21
C ARG A 94 -17.00 12.43 -22.36
N GLU A 95 -15.76 12.04 -22.52
CA GLU A 95 -14.89 12.48 -23.60
C GLU A 95 -15.37 12.03 -24.97
N ALA A 96 -15.81 10.78 -25.06
CA ALA A 96 -16.37 10.19 -26.30
C ALA A 96 -17.79 10.69 -26.62
N GLY A 97 -18.39 11.54 -25.77
CA GLY A 97 -19.79 11.94 -25.90
C GLY A 97 -20.78 10.78 -25.76
N MET A 98 -20.39 9.70 -25.07
CA MET A 98 -21.22 8.54 -24.81
C MET A 98 -21.94 8.68 -23.47
N PRO A 99 -23.29 8.49 -23.42
CA PRO A 99 -23.98 8.45 -22.14
C PRO A 99 -23.56 7.16 -21.38
N MET A 100 -23.24 7.32 -20.11
CA MET A 100 -23.03 6.15 -19.26
C MET A 100 -24.33 5.36 -19.09
N PRO A 101 -24.26 4.03 -19.09
CA PRO A 101 -25.42 3.21 -18.78
C PRO A 101 -25.98 3.59 -17.40
N GLN A 102 -27.30 3.65 -17.31
CA GLN A 102 -27.94 3.95 -16.03
C GLN A 102 -27.60 2.87 -15.00
N ARG A 103 -27.25 3.31 -13.81
CA ARG A 103 -27.04 2.39 -12.67
C ARG A 103 -28.35 1.73 -12.31
N THR A 104 -28.32 0.47 -11.94
CA THR A 104 -29.47 -0.16 -11.31
C THR A 104 -29.78 0.55 -9.98
N ALA A 105 -31.04 0.51 -9.54
CA ALA A 105 -31.43 1.14 -8.24
C ALA A 105 -30.52 0.68 -7.10
N GLY A 106 -30.21 -0.61 -6.99
CA GLY A 106 -29.34 -1.13 -5.94
C GLY A 106 -27.86 -0.72 -6.08
N GLU A 107 -27.37 -0.45 -7.30
CA GLU A 107 -26.03 0.10 -7.51
C GLU A 107 -25.97 1.58 -7.14
N GLN A 108 -27.03 2.32 -7.41
CA GLN A 108 -27.17 3.72 -7.02
C GLN A 108 -27.22 3.84 -5.49
N GLU A 109 -28.06 3.04 -4.80
CA GLU A 109 -28.13 3.01 -3.34
C GLU A 109 -26.77 2.70 -2.69
N ARG A 110 -26.01 1.73 -3.23
CA ARG A 110 -24.65 1.43 -2.75
C ARG A 110 -23.67 2.59 -2.97
N ALA A 111 -23.77 3.29 -4.10
CA ALA A 111 -22.93 4.44 -4.37
C ALA A 111 -23.25 5.61 -3.44
N ASP A 112 -24.55 5.87 -3.20
CA ASP A 112 -25.01 6.93 -2.30
C ASP A 112 -24.66 6.61 -0.84
N LEU A 113 -24.79 5.33 -0.44
CA LEU A 113 -24.33 4.89 0.89
C LEU A 113 -22.82 5.15 1.06
N ARG A 114 -21.99 4.73 0.10
CA ARG A 114 -20.54 4.94 0.17
C ARG A 114 -20.17 6.42 0.20
N SER A 115 -20.83 7.26 -0.59
CA SER A 115 -20.63 8.71 -0.59
C SER A 115 -20.97 9.31 0.77
N GLY A 116 -22.14 8.99 1.32
CA GLY A 116 -22.53 9.47 2.63
C GLY A 116 -21.63 8.98 3.78
N LEU A 117 -21.13 7.73 3.69
CA LEU A 117 -20.15 7.24 4.68
C LEU A 117 -18.81 7.99 4.60
N VAL A 118 -18.32 8.35 3.39
CA VAL A 118 -17.11 9.18 3.22
C VAL A 118 -17.29 10.54 3.86
N GLU A 119 -18.44 11.18 3.69
CA GLU A 119 -18.75 12.48 4.33
C GLU A 119 -18.71 12.40 5.85
N VAL A 120 -19.26 11.32 6.44
CA VAL A 120 -19.20 11.06 7.89
C VAL A 120 -17.76 10.86 8.36
N MET A 121 -16.95 10.12 7.59
CA MET A 121 -15.53 9.92 7.91
C MET A 121 -14.74 11.24 7.86
N GLU A 122 -14.93 12.06 6.85
CA GLU A 122 -14.26 13.38 6.76
C GLU A 122 -14.74 14.36 7.86
N ALA A 123 -16.02 14.32 8.24
CA ALA A 123 -16.51 15.05 9.40
C ALA A 123 -15.81 14.62 10.69
N SER A 124 -15.58 13.31 10.85
CA SER A 124 -14.85 12.75 11.99
C SER A 124 -13.39 13.15 11.99
N VAL A 125 -12.72 13.21 10.82
CA VAL A 125 -11.34 13.74 10.70
C VAL A 125 -11.31 15.18 11.23
N ARG A 126 -12.22 16.05 10.79
CA ARG A 126 -12.30 17.44 11.27
C ARG A 126 -12.52 17.54 12.77
N PHE A 127 -13.43 16.72 13.30
CA PHE A 127 -13.68 16.63 14.75
C PHE A 127 -12.41 16.25 15.52
N TYR A 128 -11.76 15.15 15.16
CA TYR A 128 -10.57 14.68 15.87
C TYR A 128 -9.39 15.65 15.77
N ARG A 129 -9.22 16.33 14.64
CA ARG A 129 -8.19 17.39 14.49
C ARG A 129 -8.49 18.58 15.43
N LEU A 130 -9.76 18.99 15.53
CA LEU A 130 -10.18 20.05 16.46
C LEU A 130 -9.91 19.64 17.92
N GLN A 131 -10.22 18.38 18.30
CA GLN A 131 -9.93 17.86 19.63
C GLN A 131 -8.43 17.83 19.92
N LEU A 132 -7.59 17.49 18.94
CA LEU A 132 -6.13 17.51 19.09
C LEU A 132 -5.63 18.95 19.33
N ALA A 133 -6.18 19.95 18.63
CA ALA A 133 -5.80 21.35 18.78
C ALA A 133 -6.30 21.96 20.11
N GLY A 134 -7.41 21.47 20.66
CA GLY A 134 -8.03 21.94 21.89
C GLY A 134 -7.33 21.46 23.18
N GLY A 135 -7.91 21.85 24.33
CA GLY A 135 -7.38 21.48 25.66
C GLY A 135 -7.33 19.97 25.90
N ALA A 136 -8.35 19.22 25.44
CA ALA A 136 -8.41 17.77 25.59
C ALA A 136 -7.23 17.04 24.91
N GLY A 137 -6.64 17.64 23.87
CA GLY A 137 -5.53 17.06 23.11
C GLY A 137 -4.14 17.33 23.66
N ALA A 138 -3.97 18.00 24.80
CA ALA A 138 -2.64 18.40 25.33
C ALA A 138 -1.69 17.21 25.45
N ALA A 139 -2.08 16.15 26.15
CA ALA A 139 -1.24 14.96 26.32
C ALA A 139 -0.91 14.25 25.00
N ALA A 140 -1.83 14.32 24.02
CA ALA A 140 -1.60 13.78 22.68
C ALA A 140 -0.56 14.62 21.93
N ARG A 141 -0.63 15.95 22.02
CA ARG A 141 0.36 16.85 21.42
C ARG A 141 1.74 16.62 22.04
N ASP A 142 1.84 16.56 23.37
CA ASP A 142 3.10 16.30 24.07
C ASP A 142 3.72 14.95 23.65
N TYR A 143 2.88 13.93 23.44
CA TYR A 143 3.34 12.65 22.91
C TYR A 143 3.90 12.79 21.49
N LEU A 144 3.19 13.48 20.59
CA LEU A 144 3.60 13.69 19.20
C LEU A 144 4.86 14.57 19.11
N ASP A 145 5.01 15.58 19.99
CA ASP A 145 6.21 16.41 20.10
C ASP A 145 7.43 15.58 20.49
N ARG A 146 7.29 14.71 21.49
CA ARG A 146 8.37 13.77 21.87
C ARG A 146 8.74 12.79 20.78
N ARG A 147 7.81 12.50 19.86
CA ARG A 147 8.06 11.67 18.66
C ARG A 147 8.61 12.49 17.47
N GLY A 148 8.83 13.78 17.65
CA GLY A 148 9.38 14.66 16.61
C GLY A 148 8.38 15.03 15.52
N LEU A 149 7.07 14.78 15.73
CA LEU A 149 6.04 15.14 14.75
C LEU A 149 5.51 16.54 15.02
N ASP A 150 5.97 17.48 14.24
CA ASP A 150 5.58 18.89 14.33
C ASP A 150 4.14 19.14 13.82
N MET A 151 3.71 20.39 13.88
CA MET A 151 2.36 20.78 13.45
C MET A 151 2.14 20.52 11.97
N ALA A 152 3.11 20.80 11.12
CA ALA A 152 3.01 20.58 9.67
C ALA A 152 2.87 19.10 9.33
N GLY A 153 3.63 18.23 10.00
CA GLY A 153 3.50 16.78 9.89
C GLY A 153 2.13 16.28 10.36
N ARG A 154 1.63 16.78 11.51
CA ARG A 154 0.29 16.43 12.01
C ARG A 154 -0.81 16.81 11.02
N GLU A 155 -0.70 17.98 10.37
CA GLU A 155 -1.64 18.42 9.36
C GLU A 155 -1.56 17.56 8.09
N ARG A 156 -0.36 17.28 7.60
CA ARG A 156 -0.12 16.47 6.40
C ARG A 156 -0.74 15.08 6.53
N PHE A 157 -0.58 14.43 7.67
CA PHE A 157 -1.16 13.11 7.94
C PHE A 157 -2.58 13.17 8.50
N GLY A 158 -3.12 14.36 8.74
CA GLY A 158 -4.47 14.57 9.27
C GLY A 158 -4.66 14.01 10.68
N ILE A 159 -3.59 14.01 11.49
CA ILE A 159 -3.60 13.43 12.84
C ILE A 159 -4.61 14.16 13.73
N GLY A 160 -5.35 13.39 14.51
CA GLY A 160 -6.35 13.89 15.45
C GLY A 160 -6.25 13.24 16.82
N TYR A 161 -7.21 13.58 17.68
CA TYR A 161 -7.35 12.97 19.00
C TYR A 161 -8.80 12.62 19.27
N ALA A 162 -9.06 11.40 19.68
CA ALA A 162 -10.35 10.94 20.21
C ALA A 162 -10.34 11.16 21.73
N PRO A 163 -11.15 12.09 22.27
CA PRO A 163 -11.23 12.32 23.72
C PRO A 163 -11.57 11.05 24.49
N ASP A 164 -11.18 10.98 25.75
CA ASP A 164 -11.61 9.90 26.64
C ASP A 164 -13.04 10.17 27.13
N SER A 165 -13.96 10.05 26.22
CA SER A 165 -15.40 10.22 26.41
C SER A 165 -16.17 9.13 25.72
N ARG A 166 -17.26 8.71 26.32
CA ARG A 166 -18.10 7.64 25.78
C ARG A 166 -18.84 8.03 24.51
N THR A 167 -19.17 9.31 24.33
CA THR A 167 -20.09 9.79 23.26
C THR A 167 -19.70 11.12 22.63
N ALA A 168 -18.42 11.55 22.72
CA ALA A 168 -18.03 12.86 22.22
C ALA A 168 -18.21 12.99 20.70
N LEU A 169 -17.73 12.03 19.91
CA LEU A 169 -17.92 12.01 18.46
C LEU A 169 -19.39 11.75 18.10
N TRP A 170 -20.01 10.78 18.77
CA TRP A 170 -21.42 10.43 18.58
C TRP A 170 -22.31 11.67 18.71
N SER A 171 -22.19 12.41 19.82
CA SER A 171 -22.99 13.62 20.07
C SER A 171 -22.68 14.73 19.06
N HIS A 172 -21.42 14.88 18.65
CA HIS A 172 -21.04 15.85 17.63
C HIS A 172 -21.70 15.55 16.28
N LEU A 173 -21.61 14.29 15.82
CA LEU A 173 -22.15 13.89 14.51
C LEU A 173 -23.69 13.90 14.50
N THR A 174 -24.34 13.39 15.54
CA THR A 174 -25.81 13.44 15.64
C THR A 174 -26.32 14.88 15.77
N GLY A 175 -25.63 15.74 16.52
CA GLY A 175 -25.93 17.18 16.60
C GLY A 175 -25.74 17.92 15.26
N ALA A 176 -24.88 17.40 14.38
CA ALA A 176 -24.72 17.89 13.01
C ALA A 176 -25.72 17.24 12.01
N GLY A 177 -26.69 16.47 12.48
CA GLY A 177 -27.73 15.86 11.65
C GLY A 177 -27.34 14.55 10.95
N VAL A 178 -26.19 13.92 11.32
CA VAL A 178 -25.81 12.63 10.78
C VAL A 178 -26.71 11.53 11.38
N ALA A 179 -27.31 10.73 10.51
CA ALA A 179 -28.16 9.61 10.94
C ALA A 179 -27.36 8.60 11.80
N PRO A 180 -27.87 8.21 12.99
CA PRO A 180 -27.22 7.28 13.91
C PRO A 180 -26.69 6.01 13.25
N GLN A 181 -27.51 5.42 12.38
CA GLN A 181 -27.15 4.20 11.65
C GLN A 181 -25.88 4.38 10.80
N ARG A 182 -25.72 5.52 10.14
CA ARG A 182 -24.52 5.81 9.32
C ARG A 182 -23.24 5.92 10.15
N ILE A 183 -23.33 6.40 11.41
CA ILE A 183 -22.19 6.49 12.32
C ILE A 183 -21.73 5.07 12.70
N VAL A 184 -22.67 4.17 12.95
CA VAL A 184 -22.38 2.75 13.26
C VAL A 184 -21.85 2.02 12.03
N GLU A 185 -22.46 2.20 10.86
CA GLU A 185 -22.02 1.60 9.58
C GLU A 185 -20.63 2.07 9.16
N ALA A 186 -20.25 3.32 9.49
CA ALA A 186 -18.91 3.84 9.31
C ALA A 186 -17.87 3.24 10.29
N GLY A 187 -18.31 2.42 11.26
CA GLY A 187 -17.43 1.81 12.27
C GLY A 187 -16.89 2.80 13.30
N LEU A 188 -17.55 3.95 13.49
CA LEU A 188 -17.15 5.03 14.41
C LEU A 188 -17.77 4.86 15.79
N ALA A 189 -18.94 4.22 15.87
CA ALA A 189 -19.62 3.90 17.10
C ALA A 189 -19.96 2.41 17.19
N ILE A 190 -20.15 1.94 18.41
CA ILE A 190 -20.60 0.58 18.72
C ILE A 190 -22.01 0.68 19.25
N ALA A 191 -22.95 -0.04 18.62
CA ALA A 191 -24.29 -0.22 19.12
C ALA A 191 -24.28 -1.41 20.10
N PRO A 192 -24.69 -1.23 21.36
CA PRO A 192 -24.78 -2.33 22.31
C PRO A 192 -25.92 -3.30 21.94
N ASP A 193 -25.71 -4.60 22.22
CA ASP A 193 -26.70 -5.66 21.93
C ASP A 193 -27.97 -5.54 22.78
N ASP A 194 -27.89 -4.86 23.93
CA ASP A 194 -29.01 -4.60 24.85
C ASP A 194 -29.91 -3.42 24.44
N GLY A 195 -29.68 -2.84 23.27
CA GLY A 195 -30.42 -1.67 22.78
C GLY A 195 -30.06 -0.36 23.46
N GLY A 196 -29.00 -0.33 24.25
CA GLY A 196 -28.47 0.89 24.87
C GLY A 196 -27.99 1.94 23.87
N THR A 197 -27.71 3.15 24.37
CA THR A 197 -27.16 4.24 23.53
C THR A 197 -25.83 3.85 22.94
N PRO A 198 -25.63 3.98 21.61
CA PRO A 198 -24.35 3.76 20.98
C PRO A 198 -23.26 4.65 21.57
N TYR A 199 -22.02 4.14 21.53
CA TYR A 199 -20.89 4.82 22.11
C TYR A 199 -19.68 4.82 21.15
N ASP A 200 -18.79 5.80 21.33
CA ASP A 200 -17.63 5.98 20.51
C ASP A 200 -16.69 4.78 20.55
N ARG A 201 -16.31 4.27 19.39
CA ARG A 201 -15.35 3.18 19.27
C ARG A 201 -13.95 3.58 19.74
N PHE A 202 -13.55 4.80 19.42
CA PHE A 202 -12.21 5.33 19.75
C PHE A 202 -12.33 6.31 20.91
N ARG A 203 -11.53 6.07 21.95
CA ARG A 203 -11.51 6.88 23.19
C ARG A 203 -10.10 6.94 23.73
N GLY A 204 -9.63 8.13 24.17
CA GLY A 204 -8.31 8.34 24.72
C GLY A 204 -7.17 7.98 23.73
N ARG A 205 -7.38 8.25 22.42
CA ARG A 205 -6.46 7.78 21.38
C ARG A 205 -6.03 8.88 20.41
N ILE A 206 -4.78 8.84 20.00
CA ILE A 206 -4.29 9.56 18.82
C ILE A 206 -4.87 8.86 17.60
N MET A 207 -5.46 9.65 16.69
CA MET A 207 -6.20 9.14 15.53
C MET A 207 -5.41 9.35 14.25
N PHE A 208 -5.28 8.27 13.48
CA PHE A 208 -4.62 8.23 12.18
C PHE A 208 -5.68 7.94 11.11
N PRO A 209 -6.06 8.92 10.27
CA PRO A 209 -6.97 8.67 9.17
C PRO A 209 -6.33 7.72 8.16
N ILE A 210 -7.03 6.66 7.81
CA ILE A 210 -6.65 5.75 6.74
C ILE A 210 -7.37 6.23 5.49
N ARG A 211 -6.60 6.57 4.46
CA ARG A 211 -7.11 7.16 3.23
C ARG A 211 -6.99 6.20 2.05
N ASP A 212 -7.97 6.23 1.17
CA ASP A 212 -7.87 5.53 -0.11
C ASP A 212 -6.88 6.24 -1.07
N ALA A 213 -6.67 5.65 -2.24
CA ALA A 213 -5.77 6.21 -3.24
C ALA A 213 -6.18 7.60 -3.77
N ARG A 214 -7.41 8.04 -3.52
CA ARG A 214 -7.93 9.39 -3.84
C ARG A 214 -7.81 10.37 -2.69
N GLY A 215 -7.22 9.96 -1.58
CA GLY A 215 -7.08 10.77 -0.38
C GLY A 215 -8.33 10.87 0.49
N ARG A 216 -9.44 10.16 0.21
CA ARG A 216 -10.65 10.15 1.03
C ARG A 216 -10.45 9.29 2.26
N CYS A 217 -10.86 9.75 3.43
CA CYS A 217 -10.82 8.95 4.64
C CYS A 217 -11.83 7.78 4.54
N ILE A 218 -11.35 6.57 4.76
CA ILE A 218 -12.15 5.33 4.70
C ILE A 218 -12.17 4.56 6.02
N ALA A 219 -11.23 4.85 6.92
CA ALA A 219 -11.10 4.21 8.23
C ALA A 219 -10.20 5.03 9.15
N PHE A 220 -10.04 4.58 10.38
CA PHE A 220 -9.09 5.12 11.35
C PHE A 220 -8.27 4.03 12.02
N GLY A 221 -7.00 4.33 12.29
CA GLY A 221 -6.22 3.71 13.34
C GLY A 221 -6.20 4.60 14.58
N GLY A 222 -6.24 4.00 15.77
CA GLY A 222 -6.22 4.75 17.04
C GLY A 222 -5.14 4.20 17.98
N ARG A 223 -4.13 5.01 18.34
CA ARG A 223 -3.11 4.66 19.31
C ARG A 223 -3.49 5.16 20.70
N ALA A 224 -3.59 4.25 21.67
CA ALA A 224 -3.88 4.61 23.05
C ALA A 224 -2.75 5.45 23.66
N LEU A 225 -3.12 6.48 24.44
CA LEU A 225 -2.19 7.25 25.28
C LEU A 225 -1.92 6.55 26.60
N ASP A 226 -2.94 5.85 27.14
CA ASP A 226 -2.81 5.05 28.35
C ASP A 226 -1.93 3.82 28.07
N PRO A 227 -0.79 3.64 28.77
CA PRO A 227 0.07 2.47 28.62
C PRO A 227 -0.61 1.16 29.06
N ASN A 228 -1.63 1.23 29.90
CA ASN A 228 -2.38 0.08 30.42
C ASN A 228 -3.60 -0.27 29.54
N ALA A 229 -3.82 0.45 28.43
CA ALA A 229 -4.92 0.15 27.53
C ALA A 229 -4.83 -1.29 27.02
N ARG A 230 -5.96 -2.01 26.99
CA ARG A 230 -6.07 -3.41 26.50
C ARG A 230 -5.43 -3.63 25.13
N ALA A 231 -5.46 -2.61 24.26
CA ALA A 231 -4.83 -2.63 22.96
C ALA A 231 -4.12 -1.30 22.71
N LYS A 232 -2.80 -1.36 22.48
CA LYS A 232 -1.97 -0.19 22.11
C LYS A 232 -2.50 0.46 20.84
N TYR A 233 -2.82 -0.34 19.82
CA TYR A 233 -3.44 0.10 18.56
C TYR A 233 -4.81 -0.55 18.38
N LEU A 234 -5.75 0.23 17.89
CA LEU A 234 -7.11 -0.20 17.55
C LEU A 234 -7.45 0.36 16.17
N ASN A 235 -7.88 -0.49 15.25
CA ASN A 235 -8.31 -0.08 13.92
C ASN A 235 -9.84 -0.11 13.79
N SER A 236 -10.38 0.62 12.80
CA SER A 236 -11.75 0.47 12.36
C SER A 236 -12.08 -1.00 12.07
N PRO A 237 -13.32 -1.43 12.25
CA PRO A 237 -13.79 -2.73 11.77
C PRO A 237 -13.85 -2.72 10.24
N GLU A 238 -14.11 -3.89 9.64
CA GLU A 238 -14.52 -3.97 8.25
C GLU A 238 -15.83 -3.19 8.03
N THR A 239 -15.90 -2.41 6.96
CA THR A 239 -17.05 -1.57 6.60
C THR A 239 -17.26 -1.58 5.09
N PRO A 240 -18.38 -1.04 4.57
CA PRO A 240 -18.54 -0.84 3.12
C PRO A 240 -17.45 0.00 2.46
N LEU A 241 -16.70 0.83 3.24
CA LEU A 241 -15.58 1.63 2.75
C LEU A 241 -14.23 0.94 2.90
N PHE A 242 -14.05 0.05 3.88
CA PHE A 242 -12.75 -0.36 4.38
C PHE A 242 -12.61 -1.88 4.49
N ASP A 243 -11.61 -2.41 3.83
CA ASP A 243 -11.13 -3.80 3.93
C ASP A 243 -9.64 -3.76 4.31
N LYS A 244 -9.34 -4.25 5.53
CA LYS A 244 -7.97 -4.28 6.08
C LYS A 244 -7.02 -5.08 5.19
N GLY A 245 -7.51 -6.19 4.66
CA GLY A 245 -6.73 -7.10 3.85
C GLY A 245 -6.33 -6.53 2.50
N ARG A 246 -6.96 -5.44 2.08
CA ARG A 246 -6.77 -4.81 0.76
C ARG A 246 -6.29 -3.38 0.83
N THR A 247 -6.06 -2.86 2.02
CA THR A 247 -5.69 -1.47 2.23
C THR A 247 -4.30 -1.38 2.85
N LEU A 248 -3.53 -0.39 2.41
CA LEU A 248 -2.26 0.01 3.01
C LEU A 248 -2.36 1.46 3.51
N TYR A 249 -1.80 1.73 4.68
CA TYR A 249 -1.69 3.10 5.18
C TYR A 249 -0.77 3.92 4.28
N ASN A 250 -1.11 5.17 4.03
CA ASN A 250 -0.35 6.15 3.22
C ASN A 250 -0.17 5.78 1.74
N ILE A 251 -1.04 4.94 1.18
CA ILE A 251 -0.88 4.39 -0.17
C ILE A 251 -0.87 5.45 -1.28
N GLY A 252 -1.70 6.50 -1.18
CA GLY A 252 -1.80 7.55 -2.20
C GLY A 252 -0.48 8.32 -2.37
N PRO A 253 0.01 9.01 -1.32
CA PRO A 253 1.30 9.70 -1.34
C PRO A 253 2.48 8.77 -1.67
N ALA A 254 2.51 7.55 -1.14
CA ALA A 254 3.57 6.60 -1.40
C ALA A 254 3.62 6.17 -2.87
N ARG A 255 2.47 5.94 -3.52
CA ARG A 255 2.40 5.63 -4.94
C ARG A 255 2.91 6.78 -5.81
N GLU A 256 2.53 8.02 -5.49
CA GLU A 256 3.02 9.20 -6.19
C GLU A 256 4.54 9.33 -6.06
N ALA A 257 5.07 9.16 -4.85
CA ALA A 257 6.51 9.22 -4.61
C ALA A 257 7.27 8.09 -5.30
N ALA A 258 6.76 6.86 -5.28
CA ALA A 258 7.37 5.73 -6.00
C ALA A 258 7.38 5.97 -7.51
N GLY A 259 6.32 6.53 -8.08
CA GLY A 259 6.26 6.95 -9.48
C GLY A 259 7.30 8.03 -9.85
N LYS A 260 7.81 8.77 -8.87
CA LYS A 260 8.92 9.72 -9.01
C LYS A 260 10.30 9.08 -8.77
N GLY A 261 10.39 7.77 -8.67
CA GLY A 261 11.64 7.02 -8.51
C GLY A 261 12.08 6.80 -7.06
N ASN A 262 11.24 7.11 -6.05
CA ASN A 262 11.55 6.78 -4.67
C ASN A 262 11.35 5.27 -4.41
N THR A 263 12.26 4.68 -3.64
CA THR A 263 12.13 3.29 -3.20
C THR A 263 10.89 3.10 -2.34
N LEU A 264 10.01 2.17 -2.72
CA LEU A 264 8.83 1.83 -1.93
C LEU A 264 9.25 1.05 -0.68
N LEU A 265 8.96 1.62 0.48
CA LEU A 265 9.24 1.03 1.79
C LEU A 265 7.93 0.50 2.41
N VAL A 266 7.99 -0.69 2.98
CA VAL A 266 6.90 -1.29 3.75
C VAL A 266 7.35 -1.38 5.19
N ALA A 267 6.73 -0.64 6.10
CA ALA A 267 6.98 -0.65 7.55
C ALA A 267 5.83 -1.33 8.29
N GLU A 268 5.98 -1.55 9.61
CA GLU A 268 4.97 -2.28 10.37
C GLU A 268 3.80 -1.39 10.84
N GLY A 269 4.05 -0.11 11.15
CA GLY A 269 3.09 0.76 11.83
C GLY A 269 2.93 2.17 11.26
N TYR A 270 1.92 2.87 11.79
CA TYR A 270 1.62 4.25 11.41
C TYR A 270 2.77 5.21 11.70
N MET A 271 3.37 5.11 12.90
CA MET A 271 4.46 6.00 13.31
C MET A 271 5.71 5.78 12.48
N ASP A 272 6.00 4.54 12.10
CA ASP A 272 7.15 4.22 11.25
C ASP A 272 7.01 4.86 9.87
N VAL A 273 5.82 4.74 9.26
CA VAL A 273 5.52 5.38 7.97
C VAL A 273 5.64 6.90 8.06
N ILE A 274 5.14 7.48 9.14
CA ILE A 274 5.22 8.93 9.38
C ILE A 274 6.69 9.34 9.53
N ALA A 275 7.46 8.65 10.39
CA ALA A 275 8.87 8.96 10.61
C ALA A 275 9.71 8.81 9.33
N LEU A 276 9.48 7.75 8.56
CA LEU A 276 10.11 7.55 7.26
C LEU A 276 9.78 8.71 6.30
N SER A 277 8.52 9.08 6.20
CA SER A 277 8.07 10.15 5.29
C SER A 277 8.65 11.50 5.70
N GLU A 278 8.67 11.84 7.01
CA GLU A 278 9.27 13.07 7.54
C GLU A 278 10.78 13.12 7.31
N ALA A 279 11.45 11.97 7.39
CA ALA A 279 12.87 11.84 7.07
C ALA A 279 13.17 11.89 5.56
N GLY A 280 12.15 12.05 4.70
CA GLY A 280 12.31 12.16 3.24
C GLY A 280 12.26 10.84 2.47
N PHE A 281 11.83 9.75 3.11
CA PHE A 281 11.48 8.49 2.45
C PHE A 281 9.98 8.49 2.13
N ALA A 282 9.60 9.33 1.15
CA ALA A 282 8.20 9.66 0.88
C ALA A 282 7.34 8.47 0.41
N ALA A 283 7.95 7.42 -0.16
CA ALA A 283 7.27 6.23 -0.63
C ALA A 283 7.21 5.16 0.49
N ALA A 284 6.61 5.47 1.63
CA ALA A 284 6.45 4.54 2.75
C ALA A 284 4.98 4.18 2.99
N VAL A 285 4.70 2.88 3.22
CA VAL A 285 3.38 2.33 3.51
C VAL A 285 3.43 1.34 4.67
N ALA A 286 2.29 1.04 5.29
CA ALA A 286 2.19 -0.04 6.27
C ALA A 286 0.90 -0.86 6.10
N PRO A 287 0.92 -2.18 6.38
CA PRO A 287 -0.28 -2.96 6.60
C PRO A 287 -1.01 -2.48 7.87
N LEU A 288 -2.27 -2.84 8.01
CA LEU A 288 -3.15 -2.26 9.04
C LEU A 288 -3.33 -3.19 10.25
N GLY A 289 -2.23 -3.43 10.98
CA GLY A 289 -2.27 -4.18 12.24
C GLY A 289 -2.44 -5.70 12.09
N THR A 290 -2.13 -6.23 10.92
CA THR A 290 -2.09 -7.67 10.60
C THR A 290 -0.84 -7.98 9.78
N ALA A 291 -0.48 -9.26 9.67
CA ALA A 291 0.51 -9.69 8.69
C ALA A 291 0.09 -9.24 7.28
N VAL A 292 1.06 -9.00 6.41
CA VAL A 292 0.82 -8.69 4.99
C VAL A 292 -0.05 -9.77 4.37
N THR A 293 -1.06 -9.38 3.60
CA THR A 293 -1.95 -10.29 2.88
C THR A 293 -1.51 -10.45 1.41
N GLU A 294 -2.07 -11.45 0.72
CA GLU A 294 -1.85 -11.64 -0.71
C GLU A 294 -2.31 -10.42 -1.53
N ASP A 295 -3.48 -9.87 -1.23
CA ASP A 295 -4.00 -8.68 -1.91
C ASP A 295 -3.11 -7.45 -1.68
N GLN A 296 -2.60 -7.26 -0.47
CA GLN A 296 -1.65 -6.19 -0.17
C GLN A 296 -0.32 -6.40 -0.89
N LEU A 297 0.20 -7.62 -0.97
CA LEU A 297 1.42 -7.93 -1.70
C LEU A 297 1.28 -7.65 -3.20
N ARG A 298 0.16 -8.07 -3.80
CA ARG A 298 -0.17 -7.72 -5.19
C ARG A 298 -0.31 -6.21 -5.40
N LEU A 299 -0.83 -5.49 -4.40
CA LEU A 299 -0.94 -4.03 -4.43
C LEU A 299 0.44 -3.37 -4.39
N LEU A 300 1.36 -3.85 -3.55
CA LEU A 300 2.75 -3.39 -3.50
C LEU A 300 3.45 -3.57 -4.85
N TRP A 301 3.33 -4.74 -5.48
CA TRP A 301 3.92 -5.02 -6.79
C TRP A 301 3.29 -4.25 -7.95
N ARG A 302 2.10 -3.68 -7.78
CA ARG A 302 1.56 -2.72 -8.75
C ARG A 302 2.20 -1.34 -8.63
N ILE A 303 2.78 -1.02 -7.48
CA ILE A 303 3.44 0.28 -7.23
C ILE A 303 4.93 0.22 -7.56
N ALA A 304 5.61 -0.85 -7.16
CA ALA A 304 7.03 -1.05 -7.39
C ALA A 304 7.33 -2.52 -7.64
N ASP A 305 8.32 -2.80 -8.51
CA ASP A 305 8.70 -4.17 -8.85
C ASP A 305 9.44 -4.87 -7.71
N GLU A 306 10.20 -4.13 -6.92
CA GLU A 306 10.99 -4.65 -5.80
C GLU A 306 10.84 -3.76 -4.55
N PRO A 307 9.70 -3.82 -3.84
CA PRO A 307 9.52 -3.12 -2.58
C PRO A 307 10.52 -3.60 -1.52
N VAL A 308 10.94 -2.68 -0.65
CA VAL A 308 11.80 -3.00 0.51
C VAL A 308 10.95 -3.07 1.77
N VAL A 309 10.92 -4.24 2.39
CA VAL A 309 10.21 -4.49 3.65
C VAL A 309 11.17 -4.20 4.81
N ALA A 310 10.93 -3.10 5.53
CA ALA A 310 11.67 -2.70 6.70
C ALA A 310 10.99 -3.27 7.96
N LEU A 311 11.70 -4.12 8.67
CA LEU A 311 11.19 -4.89 9.79
C LEU A 311 12.04 -4.66 11.03
N ASP A 312 11.39 -4.71 12.19
CA ASP A 312 12.06 -4.62 13.48
C ASP A 312 13.17 -5.68 13.59
N GLY A 313 14.30 -5.31 14.16
CA GLY A 313 15.47 -6.18 14.28
C GLY A 313 15.34 -7.28 15.33
N ASP A 314 14.13 -7.56 15.81
CA ASP A 314 13.85 -8.55 16.82
C ASP A 314 13.39 -9.89 16.22
N LYS A 315 13.23 -10.91 17.10
CA LYS A 315 12.74 -12.24 16.67
C LYS A 315 11.33 -12.20 16.09
N ALA A 316 10.50 -11.20 16.44
CA ALA A 316 9.15 -11.08 15.92
C ALA A 316 9.17 -10.53 14.50
N GLY A 317 9.97 -9.49 14.22
CA GLY A 317 10.19 -8.96 12.89
C GLY A 317 10.78 -9.99 11.92
N ILE A 318 11.79 -10.78 12.36
CA ILE A 318 12.33 -11.88 11.54
C ILE A 318 11.23 -12.90 11.20
N ARG A 319 10.39 -13.30 12.18
CA ARG A 319 9.26 -14.21 11.90
C ARG A 319 8.22 -13.57 10.97
N ALA A 320 8.01 -12.25 11.07
CA ALA A 320 7.14 -11.53 10.15
C ALA A 320 7.72 -11.55 8.72
N ALA A 321 9.03 -11.30 8.56
CA ALA A 321 9.73 -11.42 7.28
C ALA A 321 9.52 -12.78 6.63
N LEU A 322 9.76 -13.85 7.39
CA LEU A 322 9.63 -15.22 6.90
C LEU A 322 8.20 -15.56 6.47
N ARG A 323 7.18 -15.06 7.19
CA ARG A 323 5.78 -15.21 6.76
C ARG A 323 5.52 -14.48 5.42
N VAL A 324 6.11 -13.29 5.23
CA VAL A 324 5.99 -12.57 3.96
C VAL A 324 6.70 -13.32 2.84
N VAL A 325 7.87 -13.94 3.10
CA VAL A 325 8.57 -14.81 2.14
C VAL A 325 7.67 -15.98 1.72
N ASP A 326 7.09 -16.70 2.68
CA ASP A 326 6.21 -17.85 2.39
C ASP A 326 4.98 -17.47 1.58
N LEU A 327 4.40 -16.29 1.88
CA LEU A 327 3.28 -15.74 1.13
C LEU A 327 3.68 -15.34 -0.30
N ALA A 328 4.88 -14.77 -0.47
CA ALA A 328 5.34 -14.22 -1.74
C ALA A 328 5.76 -15.32 -2.74
N LEU A 329 6.43 -16.38 -2.27
CA LEU A 329 6.99 -17.44 -3.12
C LEU A 329 6.02 -18.00 -4.18
N PRO A 330 4.75 -18.37 -3.86
CA PRO A 330 3.81 -18.88 -4.85
C PRO A 330 3.24 -17.81 -5.78
N LEU A 331 3.44 -16.52 -5.46
CA LEU A 331 2.88 -15.38 -6.18
C LEU A 331 3.92 -14.68 -7.06
N LEU A 332 5.20 -15.08 -6.96
CA LEU A 332 6.28 -14.48 -7.73
C LEU A 332 6.05 -14.58 -9.24
N GLU A 333 6.31 -13.49 -9.91
CA GLU A 333 6.35 -13.35 -11.36
C GLU A 333 7.70 -12.79 -11.79
N ALA A 334 8.13 -13.04 -13.01
CA ALA A 334 9.38 -12.51 -13.55
C ALA A 334 9.40 -10.98 -13.44
N GLY A 335 10.46 -10.44 -12.86
CA GLY A 335 10.62 -9.00 -12.60
C GLY A 335 10.00 -8.53 -11.27
N LYS A 336 9.26 -9.36 -10.53
CA LYS A 336 8.72 -9.02 -9.21
C LYS A 336 9.51 -9.72 -8.10
N SER A 337 9.89 -8.95 -7.07
CA SER A 337 10.63 -9.46 -5.92
C SER A 337 10.30 -8.66 -4.65
N LEU A 338 10.97 -9.00 -3.56
CA LEU A 338 11.01 -8.23 -2.31
C LEU A 338 12.45 -8.17 -1.82
N ARG A 339 12.80 -7.06 -1.19
CA ARG A 339 14.01 -6.98 -0.37
C ARG A 339 13.63 -6.78 1.08
N PHE A 340 14.50 -7.18 1.98
CA PHE A 340 14.27 -7.09 3.42
C PHE A 340 15.37 -6.28 4.09
N ALA A 341 14.98 -5.15 4.66
CA ALA A 341 15.84 -4.28 5.44
C ALA A 341 15.64 -4.60 6.92
N LEU A 342 16.58 -5.33 7.52
CA LEU A 342 16.53 -5.68 8.93
C LEU A 342 17.16 -4.55 9.75
N LEU A 343 16.38 -3.97 10.66
CA LEU A 343 16.84 -2.92 11.54
C LEU A 343 17.73 -3.49 12.68
N PRO A 344 18.51 -2.66 13.37
CA PRO A 344 19.23 -3.07 14.57
C PRO A 344 18.27 -3.61 15.64
N GLU A 345 18.75 -4.56 16.46
CA GLU A 345 17.94 -5.22 17.49
C GLU A 345 17.28 -4.21 18.44
N GLY A 346 15.96 -4.39 18.64
CA GLY A 346 15.15 -3.57 19.54
C GLY A 346 14.79 -2.18 19.00
N ARG A 347 15.00 -1.91 17.73
CA ARG A 347 14.66 -0.64 17.08
C ARG A 347 13.66 -0.83 15.95
N ASP A 348 12.69 0.09 15.90
CA ASP A 348 11.82 0.33 14.77
C ASP A 348 12.35 1.49 13.89
N PRO A 349 11.80 1.74 12.68
CA PRO A 349 12.21 2.86 11.83
C PRO A 349 12.13 4.24 12.52
N ASP A 350 11.08 4.50 13.32
CA ASP A 350 10.91 5.74 14.07
C ASP A 350 12.04 5.92 15.11
N ASP A 351 12.35 4.88 15.89
CA ASP A 351 13.41 4.92 16.89
C ASP A 351 14.81 5.10 16.25
N LEU A 352 15.09 4.42 15.12
CA LEU A 352 16.37 4.55 14.42
C LEU A 352 16.55 5.97 13.85
N ILE A 353 15.51 6.51 13.18
CA ILE A 353 15.58 7.83 12.58
C ILE A 353 15.75 8.92 13.66
N ARG A 354 15.04 8.82 14.78
CA ARG A 354 15.16 9.77 15.88
C ARG A 354 16.53 9.73 16.57
N ALA A 355 17.11 8.56 16.71
CA ALA A 355 18.40 8.40 17.40
C ALA A 355 19.59 8.75 16.50
N GLU A 356 19.57 8.38 15.23
CA GLU A 356 20.74 8.42 14.35
C GLU A 356 20.50 9.14 13.01
N GLY A 357 19.26 9.61 12.79
CA GLY A 357 18.90 10.39 11.62
C GLY A 357 18.71 9.57 10.33
N ARG A 358 18.35 10.29 9.27
CA ARG A 358 18.07 9.74 7.92
C ARG A 358 19.19 8.83 7.40
N SER A 359 20.46 9.21 7.59
CA SER A 359 21.60 8.49 7.03
C SER A 359 21.72 7.06 7.58
N ALA A 360 21.32 6.84 8.84
CA ALA A 360 21.30 5.50 9.42
C ALA A 360 20.26 4.62 8.75
N MET A 361 19.06 5.15 8.58
CA MET A 361 17.98 4.42 7.86
C MET A 361 18.35 4.13 6.40
N GLN A 362 19.00 5.09 5.71
CA GLN A 362 19.48 4.86 4.34
C GLN A 362 20.48 3.69 4.28
N ARG A 363 21.44 3.60 5.22
CA ARG A 363 22.38 2.47 5.27
C ARG A 363 21.67 1.13 5.46
N VAL A 364 20.58 1.09 6.23
CA VAL A 364 19.77 -0.14 6.43
C VAL A 364 19.06 -0.51 5.13
N ILE A 365 18.49 0.46 4.44
CA ILE A 365 17.84 0.26 3.13
C ILE A 365 18.85 -0.24 2.09
N ASP A 366 20.03 0.38 2.01
CA ASP A 366 21.08 0.02 1.05
C ASP A 366 21.62 -1.41 1.26
N ARG A 367 21.52 -1.92 2.49
CA ARG A 367 21.90 -3.28 2.87
C ARG A 367 20.75 -4.28 2.81
N ALA A 368 19.59 -3.87 2.32
CA ALA A 368 18.43 -4.77 2.23
C ALA A 368 18.79 -6.05 1.44
N GLU A 369 18.47 -7.18 2.03
CA GLU A 369 18.78 -8.50 1.51
C GLU A 369 17.68 -9.00 0.56
N PRO A 370 18.02 -9.73 -0.51
CA PRO A 370 17.03 -10.39 -1.35
C PRO A 370 16.31 -11.52 -0.60
N MET A 371 15.11 -11.82 -1.02
CA MET A 371 14.23 -12.82 -0.38
C MET A 371 14.88 -14.21 -0.27
N VAL A 372 15.68 -14.60 -1.26
CA VAL A 372 16.40 -15.90 -1.25
C VAL A 372 17.40 -16.00 -0.10
N SER A 373 18.00 -14.89 0.34
CA SER A 373 18.94 -14.87 1.48
C SER A 373 18.23 -15.15 2.81
N LEU A 374 17.02 -14.57 3.01
CA LEU A 374 16.23 -14.88 4.20
C LEU A 374 15.74 -16.33 4.20
N LEU A 375 15.31 -16.82 3.05
CA LEU A 375 14.95 -18.21 2.86
C LEU A 375 16.10 -19.15 3.23
N TRP A 376 17.29 -18.88 2.71
CA TRP A 376 18.50 -19.65 3.01
C TRP A 376 18.82 -19.60 4.51
N ARG A 377 18.81 -18.44 5.11
CA ARG A 377 19.05 -18.24 6.56
C ARG A 377 18.08 -19.07 7.40
N ARG A 378 16.79 -19.04 7.08
CA ARG A 378 15.76 -19.85 7.76
C ARG A 378 16.08 -21.33 7.78
N GLU A 379 16.55 -21.86 6.65
CA GLU A 379 16.80 -23.28 6.49
C GLU A 379 18.15 -23.74 7.07
N THR A 380 19.06 -22.80 7.32
CA THR A 380 20.44 -23.12 7.72
C THR A 380 20.82 -22.62 9.11
N GLU A 381 20.29 -21.47 9.56
CA GLU A 381 20.66 -20.86 10.84
C GLU A 381 20.21 -21.74 12.01
N GLY A 382 21.13 -21.96 12.98
CA GLY A 382 20.88 -22.81 14.15
C GLY A 382 20.87 -24.31 13.88
N HIS A 383 21.18 -24.73 12.64
CA HIS A 383 21.28 -26.16 12.29
C HIS A 383 22.72 -26.60 12.12
N VAL A 384 22.99 -27.85 12.53
CA VAL A 384 24.30 -28.52 12.36
C VAL A 384 24.17 -29.50 11.20
N PHE A 385 25.14 -29.48 10.26
CA PHE A 385 25.14 -30.31 9.04
C PHE A 385 26.38 -31.24 8.98
N ASP A 386 26.68 -31.90 10.08
CA ASP A 386 27.86 -32.73 10.31
C ASP A 386 27.69 -34.15 9.77
N SER A 387 26.49 -34.56 9.34
CA SER A 387 26.23 -35.87 8.77
C SER A 387 25.55 -35.83 7.39
N PRO A 388 25.71 -36.86 6.55
CA PRO A 388 25.01 -36.95 5.26
C PRO A 388 23.48 -36.86 5.40
N GLU A 389 22.91 -37.45 6.44
CA GLU A 389 21.47 -37.47 6.70
C GLU A 389 20.96 -36.07 6.99
N ARG A 390 21.69 -35.24 7.79
CA ARG A 390 21.33 -33.85 8.09
C ARG A 390 21.43 -32.97 6.85
N ARG A 391 22.43 -33.20 6.00
CA ARG A 391 22.54 -32.52 4.68
C ARG A 391 21.40 -32.90 3.75
N ALA A 392 21.04 -34.20 3.70
CA ALA A 392 19.91 -34.68 2.92
C ALA A 392 18.58 -34.13 3.41
N ALA A 393 18.41 -33.92 4.72
CA ALA A 393 17.24 -33.28 5.31
C ALA A 393 17.13 -31.81 4.90
N LEU A 394 18.24 -31.05 4.86
CA LEU A 394 18.27 -29.69 4.31
C LEU A 394 17.85 -29.71 2.84
N ASP A 395 18.42 -30.57 2.03
CA ASP A 395 18.10 -30.69 0.60
C ASP A 395 16.62 -31.01 0.36
N LYS A 396 16.01 -31.80 1.25
CA LYS A 396 14.57 -32.08 1.19
C LYS A 396 13.73 -30.83 1.45
N ARG A 397 14.01 -30.09 2.54
CA ARG A 397 13.28 -28.86 2.88
C ARG A 397 13.41 -27.82 1.76
N LEU A 398 14.62 -27.58 1.26
CA LEU A 398 14.85 -26.62 0.16
C LEU A 398 14.07 -26.99 -1.10
N ARG A 399 14.02 -28.29 -1.46
CA ARG A 399 13.19 -28.75 -2.60
C ARG A 399 11.71 -28.56 -2.37
N GLU A 400 11.21 -28.76 -1.15
CA GLU A 400 9.80 -28.52 -0.81
C GLU A 400 9.44 -27.05 -0.97
N VAL A 401 10.28 -26.14 -0.48
CA VAL A 401 10.07 -24.69 -0.64
C VAL A 401 10.13 -24.28 -2.12
N LEU A 402 11.12 -24.74 -2.88
CA LEU A 402 11.24 -24.42 -4.31
C LEU A 402 10.00 -24.86 -5.11
N ARG A 403 9.32 -25.94 -4.72
CA ARG A 403 8.08 -26.39 -5.37
C ARG A 403 6.92 -25.41 -5.22
N THR A 404 6.94 -24.54 -4.23
CA THR A 404 5.90 -23.51 -4.04
C THR A 404 5.97 -22.41 -5.10
N ILE A 405 7.14 -22.16 -5.69
CA ILE A 405 7.32 -21.19 -6.76
C ILE A 405 6.63 -21.73 -8.02
N ARG A 406 5.60 -21.03 -8.49
CA ARG A 406 4.79 -21.47 -9.64
C ARG A 406 5.50 -21.27 -10.97
N ASP A 407 6.19 -20.13 -11.13
CA ASP A 407 6.92 -19.80 -12.35
C ASP A 407 8.13 -20.74 -12.52
N PRO A 408 8.23 -21.50 -13.65
CA PRO A 408 9.31 -22.45 -13.85
C PRO A 408 10.69 -21.80 -14.00
N SER A 409 10.75 -20.61 -14.59
CA SER A 409 12.00 -19.86 -14.78
C SER A 409 12.54 -19.36 -13.45
N LEU A 410 11.69 -18.73 -12.65
CA LEU A 410 12.04 -18.30 -11.29
C LEU A 410 12.44 -19.48 -10.41
N ARG A 411 11.69 -20.58 -10.44
CA ARG A 411 12.06 -21.81 -9.70
C ARG A 411 13.45 -22.30 -10.05
N ARG A 412 13.82 -22.27 -11.33
CA ARG A 412 15.16 -22.66 -11.79
C ARG A 412 16.22 -21.71 -11.21
N HIS A 413 16.06 -20.40 -11.35
CA HIS A 413 17.04 -19.41 -10.84
C HIS A 413 17.18 -19.44 -9.32
N TYR A 414 16.08 -19.63 -8.59
CA TYR A 414 16.15 -19.88 -7.14
C TYR A 414 16.91 -21.17 -6.82
N GLY A 415 16.72 -22.23 -7.62
CA GLY A 415 17.46 -23.48 -7.48
C GLY A 415 18.96 -23.32 -7.74
N GLU A 416 19.35 -22.57 -8.75
CA GLU A 416 20.73 -22.23 -9.07
C GLU A 416 21.40 -21.44 -7.93
N GLU A 417 20.72 -20.40 -7.41
CA GLU A 417 21.24 -19.61 -6.30
C GLU A 417 21.36 -20.42 -5.00
N ILE A 418 20.37 -21.23 -4.69
CA ILE A 418 20.43 -22.16 -3.53
C ILE A 418 21.57 -23.17 -3.69
N ALA A 419 21.80 -23.69 -4.89
CA ALA A 419 22.92 -24.60 -5.16
C ALA A 419 24.27 -23.91 -4.93
N ARG A 420 24.41 -22.64 -5.34
CA ARG A 420 25.59 -21.82 -5.07
C ARG A 420 25.80 -21.64 -3.55
N LEU A 421 24.77 -21.20 -2.82
CA LEU A 421 24.82 -21.00 -1.36
C LEU A 421 25.17 -22.31 -0.63
N ARG A 422 24.65 -23.44 -1.11
CA ARG A 422 24.95 -24.77 -0.57
C ARG A 422 26.42 -25.16 -0.81
N GLN A 423 26.96 -24.86 -1.98
CA GLN A 423 28.37 -25.06 -2.29
C GLN A 423 29.27 -24.21 -1.38
N ASP A 424 28.91 -22.96 -1.15
CA ASP A 424 29.63 -22.08 -0.22
C ASP A 424 29.61 -22.61 1.22
N LEU A 425 28.49 -23.20 1.67
CA LEU A 425 28.36 -23.78 3.02
C LEU A 425 29.19 -25.04 3.20
N PHE A 426 29.18 -25.95 2.21
CA PHE A 426 29.82 -27.25 2.33
C PHE A 426 31.19 -27.34 1.64
N GLY A 427 31.51 -26.46 0.68
CA GLY A 427 32.77 -26.46 -0.06
C GLY A 427 33.95 -25.84 0.71
N ARG A 428 33.71 -25.01 1.72
CA ARG A 428 34.77 -24.43 2.57
C ARG A 428 35.33 -25.39 3.63
N GLY A 429 34.83 -26.61 3.71
CA GLY A 429 35.25 -27.62 4.69
C GLY A 429 36.24 -28.67 4.18
N SER A 430 36.80 -28.49 2.97
CA SER A 430 37.75 -29.44 2.38
C SER A 430 39.07 -28.77 1.97
N ALA A 431 39.62 -27.91 2.85
CA ALA A 431 41.00 -27.42 2.73
C ALA A 431 41.70 -27.63 4.08
#